data_309d856915f1a9a7dd3e7e671ab94a49
#
_entry.id   309d856915f1a9a7dd3e7e671ab94a49
#
_cell.length_a   1.000
_cell.length_b   1.000
_cell.length_c   1.000
_cell.angle_alpha   90.00
_cell.angle_beta   90.00
_cell.angle_gamma   90.00
#
_symmetry.space_group_name_H-M   'P 1'
#
loop_
_entity.id
_entity.type
_entity.pdbx_description
1 polymer ?
#
loop_
_entity_poly.entity_id
_entity_poly.type
_entity_poly.pdbx_seq_one_letter_code
_entity_poly.pdbx_strand_id
1 'polypeptide(L)'
;MLGLLLFSFHSQAAESLVFSNVWSPEAPPVASVMAGYFTVENKGRKEILIEEIRSPQFKSIEIHRTEHKDGMATMAWQPHVHVPAGKRVELKPGGKHLMMFKPKQAIKHGDTITLHVSLSNNTQQTIHAKVKRH
;
A
#
# COMPACT_ATOMS: atom_id res chain seq x y z
N MET A 1 -38.99 -22.04 -35.19
CA MET A 1 -38.46 -22.01 -33.83
C MET A 1 -37.22 -21.12 -33.82
N LEU A 2 -37.33 -19.96 -33.22
CA LEU A 2 -36.20 -19.02 -33.08
C LEU A 2 -35.51 -19.32 -31.77
N GLY A 3 -34.32 -19.95 -31.82
CA GLY A 3 -33.54 -20.27 -30.62
C GLY A 3 -32.87 -19.00 -30.10
N LEU A 4 -33.30 -18.53 -28.94
CA LEU A 4 -32.68 -17.40 -28.21
C LEU A 4 -31.39 -17.90 -27.60
N LEU A 5 -30.24 -17.60 -28.23
CA LEU A 5 -28.92 -17.80 -27.65
C LEU A 5 -28.69 -16.75 -26.58
N LEU A 6 -28.88 -17.15 -25.32
CA LEU A 6 -28.49 -16.35 -24.16
C LEU A 6 -26.95 -16.37 -24.03
N PHE A 7 -26.29 -15.31 -24.49
CA PHE A 7 -24.88 -15.11 -24.18
C PHE A 7 -24.77 -14.65 -22.71
N SER A 8 -24.39 -15.57 -21.84
CA SER A 8 -24.01 -15.23 -20.48
C SER A 8 -22.68 -14.50 -20.51
N PHE A 9 -22.72 -13.18 -20.39
CA PHE A 9 -21.51 -12.40 -20.15
C PHE A 9 -21.03 -12.69 -18.72
N HIS A 10 -20.00 -13.53 -18.59
CA HIS A 10 -19.30 -13.66 -17.33
C HIS A 10 -18.40 -12.45 -17.17
N SER A 11 -18.83 -11.50 -16.33
CA SER A 11 -17.97 -10.41 -15.89
C SER A 11 -16.90 -11.00 -14.97
N GLN A 12 -15.66 -11.11 -15.45
CA GLN A 12 -14.53 -11.38 -14.58
C GLN A 12 -14.21 -10.12 -13.78
N ALA A 13 -14.33 -10.18 -12.47
CA ALA A 13 -13.81 -9.15 -11.61
C ALA A 13 -12.29 -9.03 -11.82
N ALA A 14 -11.77 -7.80 -11.93
CA ALA A 14 -10.35 -7.56 -11.99
C ALA A 14 -9.69 -8.17 -10.74
N GLU A 15 -8.52 -8.82 -10.92
CA GLU A 15 -7.75 -9.34 -9.81
C GLU A 15 -7.36 -8.19 -8.87
N SER A 16 -7.50 -8.41 -7.58
CA SER A 16 -7.20 -7.44 -6.54
C SER A 16 -6.25 -8.04 -5.52
N LEU A 17 -5.55 -7.17 -4.80
CA LEU A 17 -4.71 -7.52 -3.68
C LEU A 17 -5.54 -7.51 -2.39
N VAL A 18 -5.16 -8.33 -1.43
CA VAL A 18 -5.75 -8.35 -0.09
C VAL A 18 -4.79 -7.68 0.88
N PHE A 19 -5.19 -6.53 1.40
CA PHE A 19 -4.43 -5.78 2.39
C PHE A 19 -4.92 -6.10 3.79
N SER A 20 -3.98 -6.19 4.73
CA SER A 20 -4.26 -6.41 6.14
C SER A 20 -3.23 -5.69 7.01
N ASN A 21 -3.57 -5.49 8.28
CA ASN A 21 -2.71 -4.83 9.25
C ASN A 21 -2.12 -3.51 8.70
N VAL A 22 -2.98 -2.64 8.20
CA VAL A 22 -2.60 -1.34 7.63
C VAL A 22 -2.55 -0.33 8.76
N TRP A 23 -1.38 0.23 9.04
CA TRP A 23 -1.19 1.11 10.18
C TRP A 23 -0.01 2.08 10.02
N SER A 24 0.00 3.09 10.86
CA SER A 24 1.06 4.08 10.95
C SER A 24 1.34 4.37 12.42
N PRO A 25 2.60 4.37 12.86
CA PRO A 25 2.92 4.86 14.20
C PRO A 25 2.65 6.36 14.30
N GLU A 26 2.08 6.77 15.44
CA GLU A 26 1.93 8.21 15.73
C GLU A 26 3.29 8.89 15.70
N ALA A 27 3.36 10.05 15.08
CA ALA A 27 4.55 10.88 15.03
C ALA A 27 4.31 12.19 15.79
N PRO A 28 5.38 12.88 16.23
CA PRO A 28 5.23 14.20 16.81
C PRO A 28 4.42 15.14 15.89
N PRO A 29 3.61 16.07 16.43
CA PRO A 29 2.73 16.93 15.62
C PRO A 29 3.46 17.76 14.56
N VAL A 30 4.76 18.03 14.77
CA VAL A 30 5.60 18.80 13.84
C VAL A 30 6.38 17.91 12.88
N ALA A 31 6.19 16.59 12.90
CA ALA A 31 6.91 15.68 12.02
C ALA A 31 6.57 15.95 10.55
N SER A 32 7.60 16.05 9.73
CA SER A 32 7.45 16.23 8.29
C SER A 32 7.28 14.91 7.52
N VAL A 33 7.49 13.79 8.18
CA VAL A 33 7.40 12.44 7.61
C VAL A 33 6.76 11.50 8.61
N MET A 34 5.87 10.65 8.13
CA MET A 34 5.30 9.53 8.88
C MET A 34 5.57 8.22 8.14
N ALA A 35 5.76 7.15 8.90
CA ALA A 35 5.90 5.82 8.33
C ALA A 35 4.53 5.14 8.18
N GLY A 36 4.42 4.24 7.21
CA GLY A 36 3.23 3.41 7.01
C GLY A 36 3.61 1.97 6.72
N TYR A 37 2.79 1.05 7.19
CA TYR A 37 3.02 -0.39 7.07
C TYR A 37 1.75 -1.12 6.69
N PHE A 38 1.89 -2.22 6.00
CA PHE A 38 0.81 -3.16 5.73
C PHE A 38 1.35 -4.53 5.32
N THR A 39 0.48 -5.51 5.38
CA THR A 39 0.68 -6.80 4.72
C THR A 39 -0.21 -6.86 3.49
N VAL A 40 0.32 -7.35 2.39
CA VAL A 40 -0.44 -7.52 1.15
C VAL A 40 -0.25 -8.93 0.60
N GLU A 41 -1.34 -9.51 0.12
CA GLU A 41 -1.37 -10.86 -0.44
C GLU A 41 -2.00 -10.84 -1.83
N ASN A 42 -1.34 -11.52 -2.76
CA ASN A 42 -1.85 -11.74 -4.11
C ASN A 42 -2.39 -13.17 -4.22
N LYS A 43 -3.70 -13.32 -4.21
CA LYS A 43 -4.39 -14.61 -4.36
C LYS A 43 -4.63 -15.01 -5.82
N GLY A 44 -4.22 -14.17 -6.74
CA GLY A 44 -4.36 -14.40 -8.18
C GLY A 44 -3.25 -15.27 -8.75
N ARG A 45 -3.26 -15.40 -10.07
CA ARG A 45 -2.33 -16.23 -10.84
C ARG A 45 -1.25 -15.45 -11.55
N LYS A 46 -1.28 -14.12 -11.49
CA LYS A 46 -0.31 -13.22 -12.11
C LYS A 46 0.28 -12.28 -11.06
N GLU A 47 1.53 -11.90 -11.25
CA GLU A 47 2.15 -10.86 -10.46
C GLU A 47 1.40 -9.55 -10.61
N ILE A 48 1.23 -8.83 -9.51
CA ILE A 48 0.69 -7.47 -9.47
C ILE A 48 1.74 -6.58 -8.82
N LEU A 49 2.00 -5.44 -9.46
CA LEU A 49 2.86 -4.41 -8.89
C LEU A 49 2.00 -3.34 -8.23
N ILE A 50 2.40 -2.90 -7.06
CA ILE A 50 1.94 -1.64 -6.50
C ILE A 50 2.81 -0.56 -7.13
N GLU A 51 2.23 0.29 -7.96
CA GLU A 51 2.97 1.29 -8.74
C GLU A 51 3.04 2.63 -8.05
N GLU A 52 1.99 3.00 -7.32
CA GLU A 52 1.90 4.30 -6.67
C GLU A 52 0.93 4.23 -5.49
N ILE A 53 1.25 4.97 -4.45
CA ILE A 53 0.36 5.18 -3.31
C ILE A 53 0.23 6.68 -3.08
N ARG A 54 -1.01 7.15 -2.98
CA ARG A 54 -1.35 8.54 -2.70
C ARG A 54 -2.28 8.64 -1.51
N SER A 55 -2.28 9.80 -0.88
CA SER A 55 -3.21 10.12 0.20
C SER A 55 -3.63 11.59 0.10
N PRO A 56 -4.91 11.92 0.34
CA PRO A 56 -5.33 13.31 0.43
C PRO A 56 -4.73 14.04 1.64
N GLN A 57 -4.18 13.30 2.60
CA GLN A 57 -3.66 13.84 3.87
C GLN A 57 -2.16 14.15 3.82
N PHE A 58 -1.46 13.76 2.76
CA PHE A 58 -0.02 13.96 2.59
C PHE A 58 0.30 14.59 1.23
N LYS A 59 1.42 15.31 1.17
CA LYS A 59 1.89 15.85 -0.10
C LYS A 59 2.32 14.75 -1.06
N SER A 60 3.06 13.76 -0.58
CA SER A 60 3.55 12.64 -1.37
C SER A 60 3.83 11.41 -0.50
N ILE A 61 3.82 10.24 -1.13
CA ILE A 61 4.17 8.98 -0.48
C ILE A 61 5.19 8.27 -1.37
N GLU A 62 6.24 7.77 -0.75
CA GLU A 62 7.26 6.95 -1.39
C GLU A 62 7.36 5.60 -0.68
N ILE A 63 7.80 4.59 -1.41
CA ILE A 63 8.11 3.27 -0.87
C ILE A 63 9.62 3.19 -0.70
N HIS A 64 10.06 2.84 0.49
CA HIS A 64 11.47 2.70 0.83
C HIS A 64 11.75 1.33 1.42
N ARG A 65 13.00 0.94 1.37
CA ARG A 65 13.52 -0.24 2.03
C ARG A 65 14.70 0.16 2.90
N THR A 66 14.70 -0.29 4.15
CA THR A 66 15.87 -0.13 5.01
C THR A 66 16.95 -1.14 4.60
N GLU A 67 18.14 -0.65 4.32
CA GLU A 67 19.31 -1.46 4.00
C GLU A 67 20.36 -1.28 5.09
N HIS A 68 21.00 -2.39 5.47
CA HIS A 68 22.10 -2.39 6.43
C HIS A 68 23.39 -2.75 5.71
N LYS A 69 24.37 -1.84 5.75
CA LYS A 69 25.68 -2.04 5.16
C LYS A 69 26.74 -1.45 6.08
N ASP A 70 27.76 -2.24 6.39
CA ASP A 70 28.90 -1.83 7.24
C ASP A 70 28.47 -1.22 8.58
N GLY A 71 27.44 -1.79 9.24
CA GLY A 71 26.90 -1.31 10.51
C GLY A 71 26.03 -0.06 10.40
N MET A 72 25.77 0.44 9.20
CA MET A 72 24.94 1.62 8.95
C MET A 72 23.59 1.22 8.35
N ALA A 73 22.52 1.86 8.81
CA ALA A 73 21.21 1.76 8.23
C ALA A 73 21.00 2.90 7.22
N THR A 74 20.64 2.57 5.98
CA THR A 74 20.28 3.51 4.94
C THR A 74 18.92 3.16 4.36
N MET A 75 18.25 4.13 3.76
CA MET A 75 16.94 3.93 3.13
C MET A 75 17.08 4.07 1.63
N ALA A 76 16.69 3.03 0.90
CA ALA A 76 16.71 3.02 -0.56
C ALA A 76 15.27 3.14 -1.08
N TRP A 77 15.06 4.07 -2.01
CA TRP A 77 13.79 4.23 -2.70
C TRP A 77 13.48 3.01 -3.56
N GLN A 78 12.23 2.57 -3.49
CA GLN A 78 11.70 1.46 -4.27
C GLN A 78 10.58 1.99 -5.17
N PRO A 79 10.72 1.97 -6.50
CA PRO A 79 9.69 2.49 -7.39
C PRO A 79 8.37 1.71 -7.32
N HIS A 80 8.46 0.41 -7.07
CA HIS A 80 7.29 -0.48 -7.02
C HIS A 80 7.42 -1.50 -5.89
N VAL A 81 6.27 -2.03 -5.46
CA VAL A 81 6.23 -3.25 -4.66
C VAL A 81 5.76 -4.39 -5.55
N HIS A 82 6.60 -5.39 -5.74
CA HIS A 82 6.26 -6.61 -6.47
C HIS A 82 5.53 -7.57 -5.56
N VAL A 83 4.31 -7.95 -5.95
CA VAL A 83 3.53 -8.97 -5.23
C VAL A 83 3.30 -10.15 -6.17
N PRO A 84 4.21 -11.15 -6.15
CA PRO A 84 4.09 -12.31 -7.03
C PRO A 84 2.79 -13.09 -6.78
N ALA A 85 2.35 -13.81 -7.81
CA ALA A 85 1.15 -14.66 -7.71
C ALA A 85 1.24 -15.63 -6.52
N GLY A 86 0.21 -15.66 -5.70
CA GLY A 86 0.10 -16.54 -4.54
C GLY A 86 1.01 -16.16 -3.36
N LYS A 87 1.69 -15.01 -3.41
CA LYS A 87 2.63 -14.59 -2.38
C LYS A 87 2.11 -13.47 -1.51
N ARG A 88 2.70 -13.36 -0.34
CA ARG A 88 2.48 -12.32 0.66
C ARG A 88 3.73 -11.46 0.77
N VAL A 89 3.54 -10.15 0.81
CA VAL A 89 4.61 -9.17 1.06
C VAL A 89 4.24 -8.34 2.27
N GLU A 90 5.17 -8.18 3.19
CA GLU A 90 4.97 -7.43 4.42
C GLU A 90 5.86 -6.18 4.43
N LEU A 91 5.22 -5.02 4.61
CA LEU A 91 5.91 -3.78 4.94
C LEU A 91 5.89 -3.65 6.46
N LYS A 92 7.06 -3.51 7.08
CA LYS A 92 7.23 -3.53 8.53
C LYS A 92 8.40 -2.68 8.99
N PRO A 93 8.42 -2.25 10.26
CA PRO A 93 9.58 -1.55 10.83
C PRO A 93 10.87 -2.34 10.59
N GLY A 94 11.91 -1.64 10.12
CA GLY A 94 13.19 -2.26 9.79
C GLY A 94 13.28 -2.92 8.42
N GLY A 95 12.19 -2.98 7.69
CA GLY A 95 12.10 -3.54 6.33
C GLY A 95 11.61 -2.51 5.31
N LYS A 96 10.78 -2.98 4.38
CA LYS A 96 10.05 -2.09 3.48
C LYS A 96 9.03 -1.27 4.25
N HIS A 97 8.83 -0.02 3.85
CA HIS A 97 7.89 0.88 4.50
C HIS A 97 7.44 1.99 3.56
N LEU A 98 6.32 2.59 3.90
CA LEU A 98 5.90 3.84 3.28
C LEU A 98 6.56 5.00 4.01
N MET A 99 7.02 6.00 3.26
CA MET A 99 7.36 7.31 3.77
C MET A 99 6.32 8.30 3.27
N MET A 100 5.53 8.81 4.19
CA MET A 100 4.44 9.75 3.91
C MET A 100 4.90 11.15 4.27
N PHE A 101 5.12 11.96 3.24
CA PHE A 101 5.75 13.27 3.36
C PHE A 101 4.74 14.41 3.51
N LYS A 102 5.08 15.31 4.41
CA LYS A 102 4.36 16.56 4.64
C LYS A 102 2.87 16.37 4.88
N PRO A 103 2.50 15.89 6.08
CA PRO A 103 1.10 15.87 6.49
C PRO A 103 0.49 17.28 6.33
N LYS A 104 -0.69 17.36 5.75
CA LYS A 104 -1.39 18.64 5.55
C LYS A 104 -2.03 19.17 6.82
N GLN A 105 -2.26 18.29 7.79
CA GLN A 105 -2.82 18.57 9.11
C GLN A 105 -2.14 17.67 10.13
N ALA A 106 -2.25 18.02 11.41
CA ALA A 106 -1.77 17.16 12.48
C ALA A 106 -2.53 15.82 12.47
N ILE A 107 -1.78 14.73 12.52
CA ILE A 107 -2.31 13.37 12.55
C ILE A 107 -1.88 12.73 13.87
N LYS A 108 -2.85 12.20 14.60
CA LYS A 108 -2.64 11.68 15.96
C LYS A 108 -3.24 10.29 16.13
N HIS A 109 -2.90 9.67 17.23
CA HIS A 109 -3.45 8.36 17.64
C HIS A 109 -4.97 8.33 17.52
N GLY A 110 -5.48 7.28 16.90
CA GLY A 110 -6.90 7.09 16.63
C GLY A 110 -7.37 7.61 15.29
N ASP A 111 -6.60 8.46 14.64
CA ASP A 111 -6.91 8.94 13.30
C ASP A 111 -6.78 7.81 12.28
N THR A 112 -7.41 8.01 11.14
CA THR A 112 -7.33 7.10 10.00
C THR A 112 -6.73 7.83 8.80
N ILE A 113 -5.72 7.23 8.19
CA ILE A 113 -5.10 7.72 6.96
C ILE A 113 -5.69 6.97 5.78
N THR A 114 -6.19 7.70 4.79
CA THR A 114 -6.69 7.10 3.54
C THR A 114 -5.56 6.96 2.55
N LEU A 115 -5.38 5.77 2.00
CA LEU A 115 -4.36 5.45 1.00
C LEU A 115 -5.04 4.95 -0.29
N HIS A 116 -4.72 5.61 -1.40
CA HIS A 116 -5.14 5.19 -2.74
C HIS A 116 -3.98 4.47 -3.41
N VAL A 117 -4.15 3.18 -3.66
CA VAL A 117 -3.12 2.29 -4.19
C VAL A 117 -3.39 2.00 -5.66
N SER A 118 -2.49 2.42 -6.53
CA SER A 118 -2.57 2.16 -7.98
C SER A 118 -1.78 0.91 -8.33
N LEU A 119 -2.41 -0.01 -9.05
CA LEU A 119 -1.87 -1.32 -9.39
C LEU A 119 -1.54 -1.42 -10.87
N SER A 120 -0.62 -2.33 -11.21
CA SER A 120 -0.15 -2.58 -12.58
C SER A 120 -1.22 -3.11 -13.53
N ASN A 121 -2.34 -3.60 -13.03
CA ASN A 121 -3.49 -4.04 -13.84
C ASN A 121 -4.49 -2.91 -14.13
N ASN A 122 -4.08 -1.65 -13.99
CA ASN A 122 -4.90 -0.44 -14.20
C ASN A 122 -6.09 -0.32 -13.24
N THR A 123 -6.03 -0.96 -12.09
CA THR A 123 -7.02 -0.82 -11.02
C THR A 123 -6.45 -0.01 -9.86
N GLN A 124 -7.34 0.53 -9.05
CA GLN A 124 -7.02 1.27 -7.84
C GLN A 124 -7.79 0.69 -6.68
N GLN A 125 -7.11 0.50 -5.54
CA GLN A 125 -7.73 0.10 -4.28
C GLN A 125 -7.53 1.20 -3.25
N THR A 126 -8.57 1.45 -2.45
CA THR A 126 -8.48 2.36 -1.31
C THR A 126 -8.41 1.55 -0.04
N ILE A 127 -7.38 1.82 0.76
CA ILE A 127 -7.17 1.20 2.06
C ILE A 127 -7.04 2.27 3.14
N HIS A 128 -7.23 1.88 4.39
CA HIS A 128 -7.21 2.78 5.53
C HIS A 128 -6.19 2.32 6.57
N ALA A 129 -5.27 3.21 6.92
CA ALA A 129 -4.27 2.97 7.94
C ALA A 129 -4.70 3.55 9.28
N LYS A 130 -4.68 2.74 10.32
CA LYS A 130 -4.89 3.19 11.70
C LYS A 130 -3.63 3.83 12.24
N VAL A 131 -3.77 5.00 12.85
CA VAL A 131 -2.66 5.66 13.57
C VAL A 131 -2.64 5.16 15.01
N LYS A 132 -1.52 4.57 15.41
CA LYS A 132 -1.36 3.90 16.70
C LYS A 132 -0.14 4.42 17.45
N ARG A 133 -0.25 4.45 18.79
CA ARG A 133 0.91 4.60 19.66
C ARG A 133 1.68 3.28 19.73
N HIS A 134 2.98 3.38 19.89
CA HIS A 134 3.87 2.25 20.21
C HIS A 134 3.86 2.00 21.72
#